data_e566174184315675ae54121f16869983
#
_entry.id   e566174184315675ae54121f16869983
#
_cell.length_a   1.000
_cell.length_b   1.000
_cell.length_c   1.000
_cell.angle_alpha   90.00
_cell.angle_beta   90.00
_cell.angle_gamma   90.00
#
_symmetry.space_group_name_H-M   'P 1'
#
loop_
_entity.id
_entity.type
_entity.pdbx_description
1 polymer ?
#
loop_
_entity_poly.entity_id
_entity_poly.type
_entity_poly.pdbx_seq_one_letter_code
_entity_poly.pdbx_strand_id
1 'polypeptide(L)'
;RDFLMRIELFGENLGPILLQLSPHFDLSRWKALVKFIRLFPKNMKLAIEFRHPEWFFPKNFKKLVDHMRVFGVILVCTDVAGRRDVCHDALTSQQVMIRFTGNGLHQSDFERSRDWANLISRWLEQGLEKAFFFFHQPIEGECVDIALDFVKNFKIVSNKKINSPVLVKETVQLGLF
;
A
#
# COMPACT_ATOMS: atom_id res chain seq x y z
N ARG A 1 21.61 -7.02 3.94
CA ARG A 1 22.26 -7.42 2.67
C ARG A 1 21.66 -8.73 2.17
N ASP A 2 21.67 -9.77 2.98
CA ASP A 2 21.20 -11.12 2.58
C ASP A 2 19.73 -11.14 2.13
N PHE A 3 18.84 -10.39 2.80
CA PHE A 3 17.45 -10.23 2.40
C PHE A 3 17.33 -9.70 0.97
N LEU A 4 18.02 -8.61 0.63
CA LEU A 4 17.95 -8.01 -0.70
C LEU A 4 18.48 -8.95 -1.78
N MET A 5 19.57 -9.67 -1.50
CA MET A 5 20.11 -10.67 -2.43
C MET A 5 19.11 -11.81 -2.72
N ARG A 6 18.34 -12.24 -1.71
CA ARG A 6 17.34 -13.30 -1.88
C ARG A 6 16.13 -12.84 -2.70
N ILE A 7 15.63 -11.63 -2.45
CA ILE A 7 14.45 -11.12 -3.17
C ILE A 7 14.78 -10.69 -4.60
N GLU A 8 16.04 -10.39 -4.92
CA GLU A 8 16.49 -10.10 -6.27
C GLU A 8 16.23 -11.26 -7.24
N LEU A 9 16.16 -12.49 -6.73
CA LEU A 9 15.82 -13.70 -7.50
C LEU A 9 14.40 -13.67 -8.09
N PHE A 10 13.50 -12.82 -7.60
CA PHE A 10 12.18 -12.63 -8.20
C PHE A 10 12.25 -11.91 -9.56
N GLY A 11 13.38 -11.26 -9.91
CA GLY A 11 13.57 -10.60 -11.19
C GLY A 11 12.45 -9.61 -11.51
N GLU A 12 11.83 -9.76 -12.68
CA GLU A 12 10.74 -8.88 -13.15
C GLU A 12 9.45 -8.98 -12.30
N ASN A 13 9.30 -10.05 -11.53
CA ASN A 13 8.16 -10.24 -10.62
C ASN A 13 8.34 -9.51 -9.27
N LEU A 14 9.50 -8.89 -9.04
CA LEU A 14 9.75 -8.15 -7.82
C LEU A 14 8.94 -6.85 -7.80
N GLY A 15 7.97 -6.77 -6.89
CA GLY A 15 7.23 -5.54 -6.59
C GLY A 15 8.04 -4.58 -5.69
N PRO A 16 7.45 -3.45 -5.28
CA PRO A 16 8.08 -2.54 -4.34
C PRO A 16 8.37 -3.22 -2.98
N ILE A 17 9.54 -2.94 -2.43
CA ILE A 17 9.97 -3.48 -1.14
C ILE A 17 9.43 -2.56 -0.05
N LEU A 18 8.59 -3.10 0.81
CA LEU A 18 8.00 -2.37 1.93
C LEU A 18 8.97 -2.27 3.11
N LEU A 19 9.28 -1.04 3.49
CA LEU A 19 9.90 -0.70 4.77
C LEU A 19 8.85 -0.08 5.69
N GLN A 20 8.32 -0.85 6.62
CA GLN A 20 7.44 -0.34 7.66
C GLN A 20 8.25 0.17 8.84
N LEU A 21 8.15 1.46 9.14
CA LEU A 21 8.82 2.07 10.27
C LEU A 21 8.04 1.83 11.57
N SER A 22 8.78 1.72 12.68
CA SER A 22 8.20 1.61 14.01
C SER A 22 7.32 2.84 14.33
N PRO A 23 6.24 2.68 15.14
CA PRO A 23 5.49 3.82 15.67
C PRO A 23 6.33 4.81 16.49
N HIS A 24 7.51 4.39 16.96
CA HIS A 24 8.47 5.24 17.68
C HIS A 24 9.53 5.90 16.77
N PHE A 25 9.39 5.76 15.45
CA PHE A 25 10.31 6.35 14.48
C PHE A 25 9.87 7.79 14.17
N ASP A 26 10.31 8.72 15.01
CA ASP A 26 10.00 10.14 14.95
C ASP A 26 10.94 10.94 14.02
N LEU A 27 10.76 12.26 13.95
CA LEU A 27 11.57 13.17 13.12
C LEU A 27 13.06 13.19 13.49
N SER A 28 13.46 12.87 14.72
CA SER A 28 14.86 12.83 15.13
C SER A 28 15.66 11.79 14.32
N ARG A 29 14.98 10.77 13.83
CA ARG A 29 15.57 9.67 13.04
C ARG A 29 15.72 9.99 11.54
N TRP A 30 15.33 11.18 11.10
CA TRP A 30 15.38 11.57 9.68
C TRP A 30 16.73 11.33 9.03
N LYS A 31 17.83 11.73 9.69
CA LYS A 31 19.20 11.54 9.13
C LYS A 31 19.53 10.07 8.88
N ALA A 32 19.12 9.18 9.78
CA ALA A 32 19.31 7.75 9.63
C ALA A 32 18.52 7.19 8.44
N LEU A 33 17.26 7.62 8.29
CA LEU A 33 16.43 7.23 7.16
C LEU A 33 17.01 7.69 5.82
N VAL A 34 17.45 8.94 5.72
CA VAL A 34 18.09 9.45 4.48
C VAL A 34 19.33 8.66 4.13
N LYS A 35 20.18 8.32 5.13
CA LYS A 35 21.32 7.46 4.90
C LYS A 35 20.94 6.09 4.36
N PHE A 36 19.90 5.48 4.94
CA PHE A 36 19.37 4.20 4.47
C PHE A 36 18.87 4.30 3.01
N ILE A 37 18.04 5.30 2.68
CA ILE A 37 17.49 5.49 1.33
C ILE A 37 18.60 5.66 0.29
N ARG A 38 19.66 6.41 0.63
CA ARG A 38 20.79 6.62 -0.28
C ARG A 38 21.60 5.35 -0.55
N LEU A 39 21.65 4.44 0.42
CA LEU A 39 22.34 3.14 0.32
C LEU A 39 21.47 2.04 -0.30
N PHE A 40 20.15 2.30 -0.42
CA PHE A 40 19.22 1.32 -0.99
C PHE A 40 19.51 1.11 -2.50
N PRO A 41 19.46 -0.13 -3.01
CA PRO A 41 19.72 -0.44 -4.42
C PRO A 41 18.82 0.35 -5.37
N LYS A 42 19.40 0.99 -6.38
CA LYS A 42 18.67 1.86 -7.32
C LYS A 42 17.83 1.09 -8.33
N ASN A 43 18.14 -0.17 -8.55
CA ASN A 43 17.38 -1.09 -9.40
C ASN A 43 16.12 -1.67 -8.71
N MET A 44 15.93 -1.42 -7.42
CA MET A 44 14.77 -1.88 -6.65
C MET A 44 13.88 -0.69 -6.26
N LYS A 45 12.58 -0.90 -6.22
CA LYS A 45 11.62 0.11 -5.75
C LYS A 45 11.42 0.00 -4.24
N LEU A 46 11.57 1.11 -3.55
CA LEU A 46 11.36 1.20 -2.10
C LEU A 46 10.01 1.87 -1.81
N ALA A 47 9.21 1.27 -0.95
CA ALA A 47 8.01 1.83 -0.37
C ALA A 47 8.19 1.98 1.14
N ILE A 48 7.91 3.16 1.70
CA ILE A 48 8.10 3.42 3.12
C ILE A 48 6.76 3.79 3.76
N GLU A 49 6.43 3.06 4.82
CA GLU A 49 5.27 3.35 5.67
C GLU A 49 5.71 4.06 6.95
N PHE A 50 5.19 5.25 7.16
CA PHE A 50 5.38 6.02 8.39
C PHE A 50 4.20 5.79 9.32
N ARG A 51 4.47 5.66 10.62
CA ARG A 51 3.46 5.35 11.64
C ARG A 51 3.45 6.33 12.82
N HIS A 52 4.50 7.12 13.00
CA HIS A 52 4.56 8.13 14.06
C HIS A 52 3.77 9.37 13.62
N PRO A 53 2.83 9.90 14.44
CA PRO A 53 1.93 11.01 14.06
C PRO A 53 2.66 12.29 13.65
N GLU A 54 3.83 12.55 14.21
CA GLU A 54 4.60 13.76 13.96
C GLU A 54 4.94 13.97 12.48
N TRP A 55 5.08 12.89 11.70
CA TRP A 55 5.31 12.96 10.26
C TRP A 55 4.13 13.54 9.49
N PHE A 56 2.92 13.44 10.04
CA PHE A 56 1.67 13.83 9.38
C PHE A 56 1.18 15.24 9.79
N PHE A 57 1.90 15.94 10.67
CA PHE A 57 1.63 17.35 10.89
C PHE A 57 1.87 18.14 9.61
N PRO A 58 0.98 19.07 9.20
CA PRO A 58 0.96 19.66 7.86
C PRO A 58 2.33 20.13 7.33
N LYS A 59 3.10 20.83 8.17
CA LYS A 59 4.45 21.32 7.81
C LYS A 59 5.45 20.19 7.57
N ASN A 60 5.40 19.14 8.39
CA ASN A 60 6.30 18.01 8.31
C ASN A 60 5.92 17.11 7.13
N PHE A 61 4.62 16.87 6.96
CA PHE A 61 4.08 16.04 5.90
C PHE A 61 4.42 16.61 4.52
N LYS A 62 4.25 17.91 4.30
CA LYS A 62 4.67 18.53 3.04
C LYS A 62 6.14 18.27 2.72
N LYS A 63 7.03 18.48 3.71
CA LYS A 63 8.46 18.21 3.54
C LYS A 63 8.74 16.72 3.27
N LEU A 64 8.04 15.83 3.97
CA LEU A 64 8.17 14.39 3.78
C LEU A 64 7.82 14.01 2.34
N VAL A 65 6.66 14.46 1.84
CA VAL A 65 6.21 14.19 0.46
C VAL A 65 7.23 14.70 -0.55
N ASP A 66 7.73 15.93 -0.40
CA ASP A 66 8.72 16.50 -1.30
C ASP A 66 10.03 15.68 -1.31
N HIS A 67 10.50 15.25 -0.15
CA HIS A 67 11.69 14.41 -0.06
C HIS A 67 11.49 13.02 -0.68
N MET A 68 10.33 12.38 -0.43
CA MET A 68 10.04 11.07 -1.02
C MET A 68 9.97 11.15 -2.55
N ARG A 69 9.44 12.24 -3.11
CA ARG A 69 9.46 12.51 -4.56
C ARG A 69 10.89 12.62 -5.09
N VAL A 70 11.74 13.40 -4.44
CA VAL A 70 13.15 13.58 -4.84
C VAL A 70 13.91 12.26 -4.80
N PHE A 71 13.64 11.41 -3.82
CA PHE A 71 14.29 10.11 -3.71
C PHE A 71 13.68 9.02 -4.61
N GLY A 72 12.54 9.28 -5.24
CA GLY A 72 11.80 8.29 -6.02
C GLY A 72 11.24 7.14 -5.16
N VAL A 73 10.96 7.40 -3.88
CA VAL A 73 10.44 6.45 -2.90
C VAL A 73 8.92 6.54 -2.86
N ILE A 74 8.24 5.40 -2.83
CA ILE A 74 6.80 5.34 -2.65
C ILE A 74 6.48 5.63 -1.19
N LEU A 75 5.75 6.72 -0.92
CA LEU A 75 5.15 6.95 0.38
C LEU A 75 3.87 6.11 0.49
N VAL A 76 3.87 5.16 1.43
CA VAL A 76 2.74 4.23 1.58
C VAL A 76 1.53 4.94 2.17
N CYS A 77 0.40 4.86 1.49
CA CYS A 77 -0.88 5.34 2.01
C CYS A 77 -1.44 4.30 2.99
N THR A 78 -1.50 4.63 4.26
CA THR A 78 -1.99 3.74 5.31
C THR A 78 -3.38 4.19 5.73
N ASP A 79 -4.39 3.38 5.44
CA ASP A 79 -5.77 3.63 5.81
C ASP A 79 -6.23 2.57 6.84
N VAL A 80 -6.20 2.92 8.10
CA VAL A 80 -6.58 2.03 9.21
C VAL A 80 -7.87 2.52 9.86
N ALA A 81 -8.82 1.62 10.06
CA ALA A 81 -10.03 1.92 10.82
C ALA A 81 -9.65 2.43 12.22
N GLY A 82 -10.20 3.59 12.63
CA GLY A 82 -9.87 4.22 13.90
C GLY A 82 -8.53 4.97 13.98
N ARG A 83 -7.70 4.96 12.93
CA ARG A 83 -6.41 5.66 12.85
C ARG A 83 -6.33 6.53 11.59
N ARG A 84 -7.12 7.63 11.60
CA ARG A 84 -7.17 8.56 10.45
C ARG A 84 -6.05 9.62 10.48
N ASP A 85 -5.36 9.74 11.59
CA ASP A 85 -4.26 10.67 11.83
C ASP A 85 -3.04 10.45 10.93
N VAL A 86 -2.88 9.24 10.39
CA VAL A 86 -1.78 8.86 9.49
C VAL A 86 -2.25 8.61 8.05
N CYS A 87 -3.55 8.76 7.78
CA CYS A 87 -4.11 8.55 6.44
C CYS A 87 -3.83 9.74 5.54
N HIS A 88 -3.39 9.46 4.32
CA HIS A 88 -3.14 10.46 3.29
C HIS A 88 -3.34 9.88 1.89
N ASP A 89 -3.41 10.76 0.90
CA ASP A 89 -3.58 10.47 -0.52
C ASP A 89 -2.43 11.04 -1.40
N ALA A 90 -1.30 11.36 -0.80
CA ALA A 90 -0.18 11.97 -1.49
C ALA A 90 0.59 10.97 -2.36
N LEU A 91 0.69 11.23 -3.67
CA LEU A 91 1.53 10.49 -4.59
C LEU A 91 2.97 11.03 -4.59
N THR A 92 3.95 10.14 -4.48
CA THR A 92 5.38 10.47 -4.53
C THR A 92 6.13 9.83 -5.69
N SER A 93 5.46 8.96 -6.46
CA SER A 93 5.97 8.33 -7.67
C SER A 93 4.81 7.95 -8.61
N GLN A 94 5.14 7.42 -9.78
CA GLN A 94 4.14 6.85 -10.70
C GLN A 94 3.59 5.48 -10.22
N GLN A 95 3.97 5.05 -9.04
CA GLN A 95 3.43 3.87 -8.38
C GLN A 95 2.96 4.24 -6.99
N VAL A 96 1.87 3.61 -6.54
CA VAL A 96 1.33 3.78 -5.20
C VAL A 96 1.20 2.44 -4.50
N MET A 97 1.44 2.44 -3.20
CA MET A 97 1.13 1.31 -2.32
C MET A 97 0.15 1.76 -1.26
N ILE A 98 -0.96 1.06 -1.14
CA ILE A 98 -2.02 1.35 -0.19
C ILE A 98 -2.17 0.13 0.72
N ARG A 99 -2.14 0.36 2.02
CA ARG A 99 -2.43 -0.64 3.05
C ARG A 99 -3.70 -0.25 3.76
N PHE A 100 -4.75 -0.99 3.46
CA PHE A 100 -6.08 -0.79 4.01
C PHE A 100 -6.33 -1.80 5.12
N THR A 101 -6.68 -1.32 6.30
CA THR A 101 -7.10 -2.16 7.42
C THR A 101 -8.54 -1.84 7.77
N GLY A 102 -9.40 -2.83 7.64
CA GLY A 102 -10.82 -2.72 7.94
C GLY A 102 -11.16 -3.00 9.39
N ASN A 103 -12.45 -3.09 9.66
CA ASN A 103 -13.05 -3.31 10.97
C ASN A 103 -14.14 -4.40 10.90
N GLY A 104 -13.77 -5.60 10.41
CA GLY A 104 -14.67 -6.74 10.36
C GLY A 104 -15.84 -6.55 9.38
N LEU A 105 -15.56 -6.08 8.16
CA LEU A 105 -16.56 -5.79 7.13
C LEU A 105 -17.63 -4.79 7.58
N HIS A 106 -17.29 -3.88 8.50
CA HIS A 106 -18.19 -2.80 8.88
C HIS A 106 -18.53 -1.94 7.65
N GLN A 107 -19.72 -1.34 7.60
CA GLN A 107 -20.19 -0.53 6.47
C GLN A 107 -19.16 0.53 6.04
N SER A 108 -18.48 1.16 6.99
CA SER A 108 -17.43 2.14 6.70
C SER A 108 -16.23 1.56 5.92
N ASP A 109 -15.97 0.26 6.00
CA ASP A 109 -14.91 -0.39 5.23
C ASP A 109 -15.25 -0.36 3.74
N PHE A 110 -16.50 -0.67 3.40
CA PHE A 110 -16.99 -0.61 2.01
C PHE A 110 -17.04 0.81 1.47
N GLU A 111 -17.41 1.79 2.30
CA GLU A 111 -17.40 3.21 1.93
C GLU A 111 -16.00 3.69 1.61
N ARG A 112 -15.03 3.46 2.51
CA ARG A 112 -13.62 3.81 2.31
C ARG A 112 -13.01 3.08 1.11
N SER A 113 -13.36 1.80 0.92
CA SER A 113 -12.91 0.99 -0.22
C SER A 113 -13.38 1.60 -1.55
N ARG A 114 -14.64 2.08 -1.62
CA ARG A 114 -15.18 2.79 -2.80
C ARG A 114 -14.49 4.12 -3.04
N ASP A 115 -14.21 4.87 -1.97
CA ASP A 115 -13.46 6.14 -2.10
C ASP A 115 -12.07 5.91 -2.70
N TRP A 116 -11.38 4.84 -2.26
CA TRP A 116 -10.11 4.43 -2.84
C TRP A 116 -10.24 3.99 -4.30
N ALA A 117 -11.29 3.26 -4.66
CA ALA A 117 -11.53 2.87 -6.06
C ALA A 117 -11.67 4.10 -6.98
N ASN A 118 -12.44 5.09 -6.55
CA ASN A 118 -12.60 6.36 -7.25
C ASN A 118 -11.28 7.14 -7.36
N LEU A 119 -10.52 7.20 -6.27
CA LEU A 119 -9.27 7.93 -6.22
C LEU A 119 -8.20 7.30 -7.12
N ILE A 120 -8.04 5.97 -7.04
CA ILE A 120 -7.10 5.22 -7.88
C ILE A 120 -7.46 5.36 -9.36
N SER A 121 -8.76 5.30 -9.71
CA SER A 121 -9.20 5.51 -11.10
C SER A 121 -8.75 6.88 -11.61
N ARG A 122 -8.97 7.94 -10.86
CA ARG A 122 -8.51 9.30 -11.21
C ARG A 122 -6.99 9.39 -11.35
N TRP A 123 -6.25 8.78 -10.45
CA TRP A 123 -4.79 8.77 -10.52
C TRP A 123 -4.26 8.05 -11.77
N LEU A 124 -4.90 6.93 -12.15
CA LEU A 124 -4.54 6.19 -13.38
C LEU A 124 -4.82 7.02 -14.64
N GLU A 125 -5.86 7.83 -14.65
CA GLU A 125 -6.15 8.78 -15.73
C GLU A 125 -5.12 9.92 -15.78
N GLN A 126 -4.56 10.30 -14.62
CA GLN A 126 -3.53 11.33 -14.47
C GLN A 126 -2.10 10.82 -14.67
N GLY A 127 -1.91 9.55 -15.02
CA GLY A 127 -0.58 9.00 -15.33
C GLY A 127 0.04 8.11 -14.24
N LEU A 128 -0.73 7.70 -13.21
CA LEU A 128 -0.29 6.63 -12.33
C LEU A 128 -0.14 5.34 -13.14
N GLU A 129 0.98 4.65 -13.01
CA GLU A 129 1.26 3.43 -13.78
C GLU A 129 0.79 2.17 -13.06
N LYS A 130 1.01 2.09 -11.74
CA LYS A 130 0.68 0.91 -10.93
C LYS A 130 0.13 1.28 -9.56
N ALA A 131 -0.88 0.55 -9.11
CA ALA A 131 -1.39 0.61 -7.75
C ALA A 131 -1.30 -0.78 -7.11
N PHE A 132 -0.67 -0.84 -5.95
CA PHE A 132 -0.61 -2.03 -5.10
C PHE A 132 -1.54 -1.80 -3.92
N PHE A 133 -2.62 -2.56 -3.83
CA PHE A 133 -3.62 -2.38 -2.79
C PHE A 133 -3.74 -3.65 -1.95
N PHE A 134 -3.43 -3.54 -0.67
CA PHE A 134 -3.44 -4.64 0.28
C PHE A 134 -4.56 -4.46 1.29
N PHE A 135 -5.44 -5.44 1.36
CA PHE A 135 -6.53 -5.48 2.33
C PHE A 135 -6.14 -6.31 3.54
N HIS A 136 -6.43 -5.78 4.72
CA HIS A 136 -6.31 -6.47 6.00
C HIS A 136 -7.64 -6.37 6.73
N GLN A 137 -8.09 -7.49 7.29
CA GLN A 137 -9.26 -7.56 8.16
C GLN A 137 -8.89 -8.29 9.46
N PRO A 138 -9.58 -8.07 10.58
CA PRO A 138 -9.38 -8.83 11.80
C PRO A 138 -9.50 -10.35 11.61
N ILE A 139 -10.38 -10.77 10.72
CA ILE A 139 -10.54 -12.15 10.26
C ILE A 139 -9.98 -12.23 8.83
N GLU A 140 -8.93 -13.01 8.61
CA GLU A 140 -8.21 -13.06 7.32
C GLU A 140 -9.11 -13.43 6.14
N GLY A 141 -10.08 -14.32 6.33
CA GLY A 141 -11.04 -14.69 5.28
C GLY A 141 -11.85 -13.50 4.73
N GLU A 142 -12.16 -12.52 5.57
CA GLU A 142 -12.89 -11.30 5.19
C GLU A 142 -12.10 -10.37 4.27
N CYS A 143 -10.79 -10.57 4.14
CA CYS A 143 -9.96 -9.82 3.19
C CYS A 143 -10.41 -10.06 1.74
N VAL A 144 -10.90 -11.26 1.45
CA VAL A 144 -11.38 -11.62 0.11
C VAL A 144 -12.68 -10.89 -0.21
N ASP A 145 -13.59 -10.79 0.75
CA ASP A 145 -14.90 -10.14 0.55
C ASP A 145 -14.74 -8.65 0.23
N ILE A 146 -13.92 -7.94 1.00
CA ILE A 146 -13.66 -6.52 0.75
C ILE A 146 -12.88 -6.32 -0.55
N ALA A 147 -11.96 -7.22 -0.92
CA ALA A 147 -11.22 -7.14 -2.17
C ALA A 147 -12.14 -7.37 -3.38
N LEU A 148 -13.10 -8.30 -3.29
CA LEU A 148 -14.12 -8.52 -4.34
C LEU A 148 -15.03 -7.31 -4.50
N ASP A 149 -15.48 -6.70 -3.40
CA ASP A 149 -16.28 -5.46 -3.46
C ASP A 149 -15.48 -4.32 -4.09
N PHE A 150 -14.21 -4.15 -3.70
CA PHE A 150 -13.33 -3.16 -4.32
C PHE A 150 -13.23 -3.37 -5.83
N VAL A 151 -12.95 -4.58 -6.30
CA VAL A 151 -12.82 -4.89 -7.73
C VAL A 151 -14.12 -4.62 -8.48
N LYS A 152 -15.28 -4.97 -7.88
CA LYS A 152 -16.60 -4.67 -8.45
C LYS A 152 -16.78 -3.17 -8.64
N ASN A 153 -16.55 -2.38 -7.59
CA ASN A 153 -16.69 -0.93 -7.63
C ASN A 153 -15.67 -0.28 -8.59
N PHE A 154 -14.41 -0.75 -8.58
CA PHE A 154 -13.38 -0.24 -9.48
C PHE A 154 -13.74 -0.46 -10.97
N LYS A 155 -14.34 -1.59 -11.33
CA LYS A 155 -14.84 -1.86 -12.69
C LYS A 155 -15.94 -0.89 -13.14
N ILE A 156 -16.70 -0.32 -12.19
CA ILE A 156 -17.74 0.66 -12.49
C ILE A 156 -17.14 2.03 -12.79
N VAL A 157 -16.11 2.41 -12.05
CA VAL A 157 -15.55 3.77 -12.09
C VAL A 157 -14.31 3.91 -12.96
N SER A 158 -13.76 2.80 -13.45
CA SER A 158 -12.52 2.79 -14.23
C SER A 158 -12.67 2.04 -15.54
N ASN A 159 -12.11 2.61 -16.61
CA ASN A 159 -11.99 1.94 -17.92
C ASN A 159 -10.83 0.92 -17.98
N LYS A 160 -10.07 0.77 -16.89
CA LYS A 160 -8.94 -0.17 -16.83
C LYS A 160 -9.43 -1.59 -16.56
N LYS A 161 -8.85 -2.55 -17.28
CA LYS A 161 -9.13 -3.96 -17.03
C LYS A 161 -8.47 -4.38 -15.70
N ILE A 162 -9.24 -5.02 -14.84
CA ILE A 162 -8.78 -5.66 -13.61
C ILE A 162 -9.38 -7.07 -13.53
N ASN A 163 -8.54 -8.04 -13.20
CA ASN A 163 -9.01 -9.40 -12.96
C ASN A 163 -9.64 -9.50 -11.58
N SER A 164 -10.77 -10.20 -11.49
CA SER A 164 -11.35 -10.52 -10.18
C SER A 164 -10.58 -11.67 -9.55
N PRO A 165 -10.36 -11.65 -8.24
CA PRO A 165 -9.95 -12.86 -7.51
C PRO A 165 -10.93 -13.99 -7.78
N VAL A 166 -10.42 -15.19 -7.97
CA VAL A 166 -11.24 -16.40 -8.13
C VAL A 166 -11.14 -17.16 -6.83
N LEU A 167 -12.31 -17.38 -6.19
CA LEU A 167 -12.38 -18.27 -5.04
C LEU A 167 -12.14 -19.69 -5.54
N VAL A 168 -11.05 -20.31 -5.09
CA VAL A 168 -10.85 -21.74 -5.30
C VAL A 168 -11.90 -22.44 -4.41
N LYS A 169 -12.85 -23.14 -5.02
CA LYS A 169 -13.74 -24.04 -4.26
C LYS A 169 -12.85 -25.03 -3.55
N GLU A 170 -13.10 -25.24 -2.26
CA GLU A 170 -12.40 -26.29 -1.50
C GLU A 170 -12.45 -27.57 -2.32
N THR A 171 -11.31 -27.98 -2.86
CA THR A 171 -11.14 -29.35 -3.34
C THR A 171 -11.18 -30.18 -2.08
N VAL A 172 -12.25 -30.96 -1.91
CA VAL A 172 -12.30 -32.01 -0.89
C VAL A 172 -11.04 -32.85 -1.11
N GLN A 173 -10.09 -32.72 -0.21
CA GLN A 173 -8.91 -33.56 -0.20
C GLN A 173 -9.43 -34.94 0.09
N LEU A 174 -9.63 -35.72 -0.97
CA LEU A 174 -9.93 -37.14 -0.82
C LEU A 174 -8.76 -37.73 -0.04
N GLY A 175 -9.03 -38.15 1.20
CA GLY A 175 -8.03 -38.64 2.10
C GLY A 175 -7.24 -39.76 1.41
N LEU A 176 -5.93 -39.64 1.49
CA LEU A 176 -4.95 -40.65 1.05
C LEU A 176 -4.81 -41.76 2.09
N PHE A 177 -5.95 -42.25 2.68
CA PHE A 177 -5.96 -43.44 3.51
C PHE A 177 -7.33 -44.13 3.39
#